data_312a5ae15ff32e0744a9f99990d97444
#
_entry.id   312a5ae15ff32e0744a9f99990d97444
#
_cell.length_a   1.000
_cell.length_b   1.000
_cell.length_c   1.000
_cell.angle_alpha   90.00
_cell.angle_beta   90.00
_cell.angle_gamma   90.00
#
_symmetry.space_group_name_H-M   'P 1'
#
loop_
_entity.id
_entity.type
_entity.pdbx_description
1 polymer ?
#
loop_
_entity_poly.entity_id
_entity_poly.type
_entity_poly.pdbx_seq_one_letter_code
_entity_poly.pdbx_strand_id
1 'polypeptide(L)'
;TPHWGDPAGEQWALEGGRAIVERPDLAVIDVGGADRATWLTSLASQVLTGMGPGDSRELLILSPEGRIEHWAGASDDGETTHLIVERSDVDSFVEFLESMRFALRVSVGVRDAVVFSSVRAGANTADAASALPGIEWTWEDPWPGVAEGGAAYFQGERHPGARTPMMYHVASPEGAASFEDAWLGVTEGGSRRRAGILA
;
A
#
# COMPACT_ATOMS: atom_id res chain seq x y z
N THR A 1 12.01 -10.02 -17.46
CA THR A 1 11.14 -11.16 -17.09
C THR A 1 10.77 -11.01 -15.65
N PRO A 2 9.52 -11.09 -15.31
CA PRO A 2 9.04 -10.80 -13.97
C PRO A 2 9.19 -11.98 -12.98
N HIS A 3 10.22 -12.83 -13.12
CA HIS A 3 10.50 -13.95 -12.21
C HIS A 3 12.00 -14.27 -12.13
N TRP A 4 12.40 -14.96 -11.05
CA TRP A 4 13.79 -15.33 -10.73
C TRP A 4 14.17 -16.77 -11.16
N GLY A 5 13.38 -17.38 -12.03
CA GLY A 5 13.67 -18.67 -12.65
C GLY A 5 12.78 -19.84 -12.23
N ASP A 6 11.97 -19.65 -11.17
CA ASP A 6 11.02 -20.67 -10.67
C ASP A 6 9.65 -20.03 -10.37
N PRO A 7 8.86 -19.65 -11.38
CA PRO A 7 7.60 -18.94 -11.17
C PRO A 7 6.63 -19.64 -10.23
N ALA A 8 6.53 -20.97 -10.31
CA ALA A 8 5.65 -21.74 -9.46
C ALA A 8 6.14 -21.73 -8.00
N GLY A 9 7.41 -21.96 -7.76
CA GLY A 9 7.99 -21.90 -6.41
C GLY A 9 7.95 -20.49 -5.80
N GLU A 10 8.10 -19.45 -6.62
CA GLU A 10 7.96 -18.05 -6.21
C GLU A 10 6.52 -17.74 -5.77
N GLN A 11 5.52 -18.18 -6.55
CA GLN A 11 4.11 -18.03 -6.20
C GLN A 11 3.76 -18.75 -4.88
N TRP A 12 4.20 -19.99 -4.72
CA TRP A 12 4.00 -20.74 -3.46
C TRP A 12 4.68 -20.09 -2.27
N ALA A 13 5.86 -19.51 -2.49
CA ALA A 13 6.56 -18.77 -1.43
C ALA A 13 5.81 -17.51 -1.04
N LEU A 14 5.26 -16.76 -2.03
CA LEU A 14 4.47 -15.56 -1.79
C LEU A 14 3.19 -15.89 -1.01
N GLU A 15 2.41 -16.86 -1.45
CA GLU A 15 1.19 -17.31 -0.76
C GLU A 15 1.48 -17.80 0.68
N GLY A 16 2.66 -18.35 0.90
CA GLY A 16 3.13 -18.80 2.21
C GLY A 16 3.75 -17.69 3.07
N GLY A 17 3.73 -16.42 2.64
CA GLY A 17 4.35 -15.31 3.37
C GLY A 17 5.86 -15.37 3.45
N ARG A 18 6.52 -16.08 2.51
CA ARG A 18 7.97 -16.33 2.47
C ARG A 18 8.66 -15.65 1.29
N ALA A 19 7.97 -14.79 0.57
CA ALA A 19 8.53 -14.01 -0.52
C ALA A 19 8.11 -12.55 -0.43
N ILE A 20 8.97 -11.68 -0.95
CA ILE A 20 8.67 -10.28 -1.24
C ILE A 20 8.82 -10.03 -2.74
N VAL A 21 8.09 -9.04 -3.23
CA VAL A 21 8.17 -8.58 -4.62
C VAL A 21 8.46 -7.09 -4.60
N GLU A 22 9.53 -6.65 -5.25
CA GLU A 22 9.70 -5.24 -5.56
C GLU A 22 8.66 -4.79 -6.58
N ARG A 23 8.05 -3.63 -6.36
CA ARG A 23 6.94 -3.09 -7.14
C ARG A 23 7.35 -1.77 -7.82
N PRO A 24 8.19 -1.84 -8.88
CA PRO A 24 8.60 -0.65 -9.63
C PRO A 24 7.45 0.01 -10.39
N ASP A 25 6.33 -0.69 -10.54
CA ASP A 25 5.06 -0.22 -11.09
C ASP A 25 4.26 0.68 -10.13
N LEU A 26 4.66 0.73 -8.85
CA LEU A 26 4.05 1.60 -7.84
C LEU A 26 4.93 2.81 -7.53
N ALA A 27 4.29 3.85 -7.01
CA ALA A 27 4.92 5.07 -6.53
C ALA A 27 4.19 5.58 -5.29
N VAL A 28 4.74 6.59 -4.62
CA VAL A 28 4.15 7.20 -3.44
C VAL A 28 3.95 8.70 -3.67
N ILE A 29 2.75 9.19 -3.36
CA ILE A 29 2.42 10.61 -3.29
C ILE A 29 2.20 10.96 -1.82
N ASP A 30 2.89 11.97 -1.32
CA ASP A 30 2.70 12.52 0.03
C ASP A 30 1.72 13.69 -0.01
N VAL A 31 0.73 13.65 0.87
CA VAL A 31 -0.22 14.74 1.09
C VAL A 31 -0.07 15.24 2.51
N GLY A 32 0.56 16.40 2.67
CA GLY A 32 0.77 17.06 3.97
C GLY A 32 -0.25 18.15 4.24
N GLY A 33 -0.24 18.64 5.49
CA GLY A 33 -1.02 19.80 5.90
C GLY A 33 -2.24 19.49 6.75
N ALA A 34 -2.69 20.53 7.47
CA ALA A 34 -3.71 20.37 8.51
C ALA A 34 -5.10 19.97 7.96
N ASP A 35 -5.38 20.31 6.72
CA ASP A 35 -6.70 20.07 6.10
C ASP A 35 -6.72 18.77 5.29
N ARG A 36 -5.59 18.01 5.17
CA ARG A 36 -5.41 16.86 4.28
C ARG A 36 -6.47 15.76 4.45
N ALA A 37 -6.70 15.32 5.70
CA ALA A 37 -7.60 14.19 5.95
C ALA A 37 -9.06 14.52 5.62
N THR A 38 -9.53 15.72 5.98
CA THR A 38 -10.88 16.19 5.65
C THR A 38 -11.03 16.41 4.15
N TRP A 39 -10.03 17.00 3.53
CA TRP A 39 -10.02 17.25 2.09
C TRP A 39 -10.03 15.95 1.29
N LEU A 40 -9.12 15.03 1.56
CA LEU A 40 -9.11 13.72 0.88
C LEU A 40 -10.41 12.94 1.11
N THR A 41 -11.00 13.00 2.31
CA THR A 41 -12.32 12.40 2.59
C THR A 41 -13.41 12.99 1.68
N SER A 42 -13.33 14.29 1.35
CA SER A 42 -14.34 14.93 0.48
C SER A 42 -14.19 14.57 -1.00
N LEU A 43 -13.02 14.12 -1.42
CA LEU A 43 -12.72 13.75 -2.81
C LEU A 43 -12.87 12.25 -3.08
N ALA A 44 -12.67 11.44 -2.05
CA ALA A 44 -12.51 9.99 -2.21
C ALA A 44 -13.74 9.19 -1.77
N SER A 45 -13.77 7.93 -2.15
CA SER A 45 -14.81 6.96 -1.77
C SER A 45 -14.71 6.50 -0.31
N GLN A 46 -13.66 6.91 0.44
CA GLN A 46 -13.39 6.46 1.81
C GLN A 46 -13.22 7.62 2.78
N VAL A 47 -13.45 7.33 4.06
CA VAL A 47 -13.24 8.28 5.15
C VAL A 47 -11.79 8.17 5.63
N LEU A 48 -11.03 9.26 5.51
CA LEU A 48 -9.64 9.34 5.97
C LEU A 48 -9.50 10.13 7.28
N THR A 49 -10.54 10.86 7.67
CA THR A 49 -10.56 11.52 8.98
C THR A 49 -10.51 10.50 10.11
N GLY A 50 -9.63 10.75 11.09
CA GLY A 50 -9.44 9.83 12.23
C GLY A 50 -8.47 8.68 11.97
N MET A 51 -7.84 8.61 10.79
CA MET A 51 -6.68 7.71 10.60
C MET A 51 -5.55 8.12 11.53
N GLY A 52 -4.88 7.11 12.08
CA GLY A 52 -3.67 7.25 12.86
C GLY A 52 -2.55 6.38 12.33
N PRO A 53 -1.34 6.47 12.94
CA PRO A 53 -0.21 5.67 12.52
C PRO A 53 -0.52 4.17 12.50
N GLY A 54 -0.26 3.52 11.35
CA GLY A 54 -0.53 2.10 11.13
C GLY A 54 -1.91 1.78 10.55
N ASP A 55 -2.81 2.77 10.46
CA ASP A 55 -4.09 2.57 9.76
C ASP A 55 -3.88 2.56 8.25
N SER A 56 -4.61 1.66 7.59
CA SER A 56 -4.65 1.55 6.14
C SER A 56 -6.07 1.79 5.61
N ARG A 57 -6.17 2.47 4.49
CA ARG A 57 -7.42 2.63 3.72
C ARG A 57 -7.13 2.37 2.26
N GLU A 58 -8.15 1.99 1.52
CA GLU A 58 -8.13 2.03 0.07
C GLU A 58 -9.13 3.09 -0.39
N LEU A 59 -8.71 3.97 -1.24
CA LEU A 59 -9.55 5.05 -1.75
C LEU A 59 -9.64 5.03 -3.27
N LEU A 60 -10.81 5.43 -3.76
CA LEU A 60 -11.05 5.65 -5.17
C LEU A 60 -11.47 7.10 -5.37
N ILE A 61 -10.93 7.73 -6.39
CA ILE A 61 -11.48 8.96 -6.95
C ILE A 61 -12.39 8.56 -8.11
N LEU A 62 -13.62 9.03 -8.08
CA LEU A 62 -14.63 8.66 -9.06
C LEU A 62 -15.03 9.87 -9.91
N SER A 63 -15.25 9.64 -11.21
CA SER A 63 -15.91 10.62 -12.07
C SER A 63 -17.36 10.86 -11.64
N PRO A 64 -18.03 11.92 -12.11
CA PRO A 64 -19.46 12.15 -11.87
C PRO A 64 -20.36 10.98 -12.31
N GLU A 65 -19.90 10.16 -13.26
CA GLU A 65 -20.61 8.97 -13.76
C GLU A 65 -20.29 7.71 -12.93
N GLY A 66 -19.44 7.84 -11.88
CA GLY A 66 -19.05 6.73 -11.00
C GLY A 66 -17.95 5.82 -11.58
N ARG A 67 -17.19 6.28 -12.57
CA ARG A 67 -16.02 5.55 -13.06
C ARG A 67 -14.82 5.83 -12.18
N ILE A 68 -13.99 4.83 -11.94
CA ILE A 68 -12.72 5.00 -11.23
C ILE A 68 -11.78 5.80 -12.13
N GLU A 69 -11.35 6.96 -11.65
CA GLU A 69 -10.33 7.81 -12.28
C GLU A 69 -8.96 7.58 -11.66
N HIS A 70 -8.89 7.47 -10.30
CA HIS A 70 -7.66 7.18 -9.60
C HIS A 70 -7.92 6.17 -8.48
N TRP A 71 -6.91 5.36 -8.20
CA TRP A 71 -6.85 4.43 -7.09
C TRP A 71 -5.65 4.75 -6.19
N ALA A 72 -5.80 4.63 -4.88
CA ALA A 72 -4.67 4.67 -3.97
C ALA A 72 -4.87 3.82 -2.73
N GLY A 73 -3.78 3.20 -2.27
CA GLY A 73 -3.66 2.70 -0.90
C GLY A 73 -3.15 3.83 0.01
N ALA A 74 -3.93 4.19 1.03
CA ALA A 74 -3.60 5.30 1.93
C ALA A 74 -3.15 4.82 3.31
N SER A 75 -2.08 5.43 3.82
CA SER A 75 -1.63 5.34 5.21
C SER A 75 -1.37 6.75 5.75
N ASP A 76 -1.45 6.96 7.07
CA ASP A 76 -1.25 8.27 7.69
C ASP A 76 -0.33 8.15 8.90
N ASP A 77 0.63 9.04 9.05
CA ASP A 77 1.59 9.09 10.16
C ASP A 77 1.24 10.12 11.24
N GLY A 78 0.13 10.82 11.06
CA GLY A 78 -0.34 11.94 11.90
C GLY A 78 -0.02 13.32 11.32
N GLU A 79 0.95 13.45 10.43
CA GLU A 79 1.36 14.70 9.77
C GLU A 79 1.14 14.65 8.25
N THR A 80 1.33 13.48 7.65
CA THR A 80 1.26 13.24 6.21
C THR A 80 0.40 12.01 5.93
N THR A 81 -0.46 12.11 4.93
CA THR A 81 -1.13 10.97 4.32
C THR A 81 -0.31 10.52 3.12
N HIS A 82 0.15 9.28 3.16
CA HIS A 82 0.92 8.63 2.10
C HIS A 82 -0.02 7.85 1.20
N LEU A 83 0.04 8.10 -0.10
CA LEU A 83 -0.78 7.46 -1.11
C LEU A 83 0.10 6.56 -2.00
N ILE A 84 -0.06 5.25 -1.90
CA ILE A 84 0.54 4.30 -2.87
C ILE A 84 -0.35 4.27 -4.09
N VAL A 85 0.21 4.54 -5.26
CA VAL A 85 -0.50 4.67 -6.53
C VAL A 85 0.22 3.90 -7.64
N GLU A 86 -0.45 3.63 -8.75
CA GLU A 86 0.25 3.18 -9.95
C GLU A 86 1.19 4.27 -10.47
N ARG A 87 2.43 3.90 -10.82
CA ARG A 87 3.43 4.86 -11.31
C ARG A 87 2.98 5.59 -12.58
N SER A 88 2.22 4.89 -13.42
CA SER A 88 1.65 5.47 -14.64
C SER A 88 0.61 6.55 -14.38
N ASP A 89 0.00 6.56 -13.19
CA ASP A 89 -1.06 7.49 -12.80
C ASP A 89 -0.56 8.71 -11.99
N VAL A 90 0.72 8.72 -11.60
CA VAL A 90 1.28 9.76 -10.71
C VAL A 90 1.01 11.17 -11.22
N ASP A 91 1.36 11.45 -12.48
CA ASP A 91 1.28 12.81 -13.02
C ASP A 91 -0.18 13.30 -13.08
N SER A 92 -1.09 12.44 -13.58
CA SER A 92 -2.53 12.75 -13.66
C SER A 92 -3.17 12.92 -12.30
N PHE A 93 -2.79 12.08 -11.33
CA PHE A 93 -3.35 12.17 -9.99
C PHE A 93 -2.83 13.40 -9.23
N VAL A 94 -1.53 13.73 -9.34
CA VAL A 94 -0.98 14.97 -8.76
C VAL A 94 -1.65 16.19 -9.38
N GLU A 95 -1.84 16.23 -10.71
CA GLU A 95 -2.54 17.33 -11.39
C GLU A 95 -3.98 17.47 -10.88
N PHE A 96 -4.70 16.35 -10.75
CA PHE A 96 -6.06 16.34 -10.16
C PHE A 96 -6.06 16.91 -8.74
N LEU A 97 -5.22 16.40 -7.85
CA LEU A 97 -5.13 16.84 -6.46
C LEU A 97 -4.78 18.33 -6.36
N GLU A 98 -3.80 18.81 -7.12
CA GLU A 98 -3.43 20.24 -7.14
C GLU A 98 -4.60 21.11 -7.67
N SER A 99 -5.35 20.64 -8.65
CA SER A 99 -6.53 21.38 -9.18
C SER A 99 -7.64 21.53 -8.14
N MET A 100 -7.77 20.57 -7.22
CA MET A 100 -8.81 20.52 -6.19
C MET A 100 -8.39 21.18 -4.87
N ARG A 101 -7.16 21.67 -4.76
CA ARG A 101 -6.59 22.21 -3.52
C ARG A 101 -7.21 23.53 -3.08
N PHE A 102 -7.54 24.42 -4.00
CA PHE A 102 -8.04 25.77 -3.75
C PHE A 102 -7.20 26.52 -2.68
N ALA A 103 -7.87 27.02 -1.63
CA ALA A 103 -7.24 27.77 -0.53
C ALA A 103 -6.95 26.90 0.72
N LEU A 104 -6.98 25.58 0.58
CA LEU A 104 -6.75 24.67 1.70
C LEU A 104 -5.26 24.58 2.07
N ARG A 105 -5.00 24.29 3.33
CA ARG A 105 -3.65 24.13 3.89
C ARG A 105 -3.18 22.69 3.67
N VAL A 106 -2.92 22.38 2.41
CA VAL A 106 -2.42 21.08 1.96
C VAL A 106 -1.22 21.27 1.03
N SER A 107 -0.36 20.28 0.99
CA SER A 107 0.73 20.16 0.03
C SER A 107 0.68 18.76 -0.60
N VAL A 108 1.02 18.67 -1.87
CA VAL A 108 1.08 17.41 -2.61
C VAL A 108 2.48 17.28 -3.20
N GLY A 109 3.10 16.12 -3.08
CA GLY A 109 4.43 15.87 -3.64
C GLY A 109 4.69 14.40 -3.89
N VAL A 110 5.48 14.08 -4.90
CA VAL A 110 5.90 12.71 -5.17
C VAL A 110 7.09 12.37 -4.26
N ARG A 111 6.99 11.27 -3.54
CA ARG A 111 8.05 10.77 -2.66
C ARG A 111 9.01 9.89 -3.45
N ASP A 112 10.31 10.06 -3.21
CA ASP A 112 11.30 9.10 -3.66
C ASP A 112 11.28 7.89 -2.73
N ALA A 113 10.70 6.79 -3.20
CA ALA A 113 10.45 5.59 -2.41
C ALA A 113 10.52 4.32 -3.26
N VAL A 114 10.85 3.21 -2.60
CA VAL A 114 10.77 1.86 -3.14
C VAL A 114 9.62 1.13 -2.44
N VAL A 115 8.76 0.50 -3.22
CA VAL A 115 7.62 -0.26 -2.72
C VAL A 115 7.89 -1.75 -2.90
N PHE A 116 7.68 -2.52 -1.85
CA PHE A 116 7.67 -3.98 -1.90
C PHE A 116 6.27 -4.48 -1.56
N SER A 117 5.89 -5.64 -2.09
CA SER A 117 4.68 -6.34 -1.67
C SER A 117 5.00 -7.70 -1.07
N SER A 118 4.17 -8.10 -0.14
CA SER A 118 4.14 -9.45 0.44
C SER A 118 2.70 -9.88 0.70
N VAL A 119 2.56 -11.15 1.10
CA VAL A 119 1.30 -11.71 1.60
C VAL A 119 1.54 -12.20 3.01
N ARG A 120 0.68 -11.86 3.94
CA ARG A 120 0.73 -12.41 5.28
C ARG A 120 0.17 -13.83 5.29
N ALA A 121 0.96 -14.79 5.78
CA ALA A 121 0.54 -16.19 5.88
C ALA A 121 -0.48 -16.41 7.00
N GLY A 122 -1.75 -16.06 6.74
CA GLY A 122 -2.85 -16.20 7.69
C GLY A 122 -3.12 -14.94 8.53
N ALA A 123 -4.39 -14.77 8.91
CA ALA A 123 -4.90 -13.57 9.57
C ALA A 123 -4.26 -13.27 10.95
N ASN A 124 -3.68 -14.25 11.61
CA ASN A 124 -3.11 -14.12 12.95
C ASN A 124 -1.57 -14.20 12.98
N THR A 125 -0.92 -14.24 11.82
CA THR A 125 0.54 -14.27 11.74
C THR A 125 1.05 -12.85 11.76
N ALA A 126 2.01 -12.53 12.62
CA ALA A 126 2.68 -11.25 12.59
C ALA A 126 3.36 -11.07 11.22
N ASP A 127 3.23 -9.88 10.65
CA ASP A 127 3.95 -9.56 9.43
C ASP A 127 5.44 -9.46 9.73
N ALA A 128 6.19 -10.43 9.22
CA ALA A 128 7.62 -10.49 9.43
C ALA A 128 8.39 -9.44 8.61
N ALA A 129 7.78 -8.87 7.56
CA ALA A 129 8.44 -7.90 6.71
C ALA A 129 8.41 -6.49 7.32
N SER A 130 7.27 -6.06 7.87
CA SER A 130 7.12 -4.71 8.45
C SER A 130 8.03 -4.43 9.63
N ALA A 131 8.51 -5.48 10.32
CA ALA A 131 9.42 -5.35 11.45
C ALA A 131 10.91 -5.31 11.07
N LEU A 132 11.25 -5.48 9.79
CA LEU A 132 12.63 -5.49 9.33
C LEU A 132 13.18 -4.07 9.14
N PRO A 133 14.51 -3.89 9.32
CA PRO A 133 15.14 -2.59 9.09
C PRO A 133 14.95 -2.14 7.64
N GLY A 134 14.83 -0.84 7.46
CA GLY A 134 14.66 -0.20 6.15
C GLY A 134 13.22 0.07 5.74
N ILE A 135 12.22 -0.59 6.36
CA ILE A 135 10.81 -0.26 6.14
C ILE A 135 10.44 0.96 7.00
N GLU A 136 9.87 1.96 6.37
CA GLU A 136 9.37 3.17 7.03
C GLU A 136 7.93 2.98 7.50
N TRP A 137 7.08 2.38 6.67
CA TRP A 137 5.69 2.06 6.99
C TRP A 137 5.15 0.95 6.08
N THR A 138 4.02 0.39 6.48
CA THR A 138 3.35 -0.69 5.75
C THR A 138 1.88 -0.35 5.59
N TRP A 139 1.36 -0.54 4.39
CA TRP A 139 -0.06 -0.56 4.10
C TRP A 139 -0.54 -2.01 4.03
N GLU A 140 -1.63 -2.31 4.71
CA GLU A 140 -2.30 -3.61 4.65
C GLU A 140 -3.65 -3.45 3.95
N ASP A 141 -3.99 -4.36 3.05
CA ASP A 141 -5.28 -4.39 2.36
C ASP A 141 -6.44 -4.33 3.37
N PRO A 142 -7.23 -3.24 3.40
CA PRO A 142 -8.29 -3.03 4.37
C PRO A 142 -9.59 -3.77 4.04
N TRP A 143 -9.77 -4.30 2.84
CA TRP A 143 -11.02 -4.90 2.41
C TRP A 143 -11.52 -6.05 3.28
N PRO A 144 -10.67 -6.88 3.89
CA PRO A 144 -11.12 -7.87 4.88
C PRO A 144 -11.77 -7.29 6.13
N GLY A 145 -11.54 -6.00 6.43
CA GLY A 145 -12.02 -5.32 7.63
C GLY A 145 -12.28 -3.83 7.40
N VAL A 146 -13.18 -3.49 6.46
CA VAL A 146 -13.52 -2.10 6.13
C VAL A 146 -13.97 -1.34 7.38
N ALA A 147 -13.41 -0.13 7.56
CA ALA A 147 -13.73 0.72 8.69
C ALA A 147 -15.18 1.23 8.65
N GLU A 148 -15.74 1.54 9.81
CA GLU A 148 -17.08 2.11 9.94
C GLU A 148 -17.19 3.42 9.12
N GLY A 149 -18.26 3.53 8.33
CA GLY A 149 -18.47 4.66 7.41
C GLY A 149 -17.78 4.51 6.05
N GLY A 150 -16.93 3.49 5.85
CA GLY A 150 -16.32 3.19 4.57
C GLY A 150 -17.23 2.40 3.65
N ALA A 151 -16.98 2.50 2.34
CA ALA A 151 -17.68 1.68 1.35
C ALA A 151 -17.20 0.22 1.43
N ALA A 152 -18.14 -0.72 1.51
CA ALA A 152 -17.85 -2.15 1.45
C ALA A 152 -18.63 -2.77 0.29
N TYR A 153 -17.94 -3.48 -0.58
CA TYR A 153 -18.56 -4.19 -1.72
C TYR A 153 -18.89 -5.65 -1.40
N PHE A 154 -18.30 -6.20 -0.35
CA PHE A 154 -18.50 -7.59 0.05
C PHE A 154 -19.52 -7.66 1.20
N GLN A 155 -20.58 -8.46 1.04
CA GLN A 155 -21.67 -8.61 2.01
C GLN A 155 -21.71 -9.99 2.69
N GLY A 156 -20.69 -10.83 2.46
CA GLY A 156 -20.60 -12.16 3.09
C GLY A 156 -20.04 -12.08 4.52
N GLU A 157 -20.15 -13.19 5.26
CA GLU A 157 -19.66 -13.26 6.64
C GLU A 157 -18.13 -13.13 6.74
N ARG A 158 -17.39 -13.58 5.72
CA ARG A 158 -15.93 -13.55 5.72
C ARG A 158 -15.39 -13.22 4.33
N HIS A 159 -14.73 -12.08 4.24
CA HIS A 159 -14.08 -11.66 2.99
C HIS A 159 -13.01 -12.67 2.56
N PRO A 160 -12.95 -13.09 1.28
CA PRO A 160 -11.95 -14.05 0.79
C PRO A 160 -10.50 -13.61 1.04
N GLY A 161 -10.20 -12.32 0.91
CA GLY A 161 -8.89 -11.73 1.16
C GLY A 161 -8.39 -11.85 2.61
N ALA A 162 -9.28 -12.13 3.56
CA ALA A 162 -8.88 -12.32 4.96
C ALA A 162 -7.94 -13.53 5.20
N ARG A 163 -7.82 -14.43 4.21
CA ARG A 163 -6.89 -15.57 4.29
C ARG A 163 -5.49 -15.24 3.80
N THR A 164 -5.37 -14.25 2.94
CA THR A 164 -4.12 -13.85 2.28
C THR A 164 -4.08 -12.32 2.18
N PRO A 165 -4.02 -11.59 3.31
CA PRO A 165 -3.93 -10.14 3.27
C PRO A 165 -2.69 -9.70 2.50
N MET A 166 -2.89 -8.86 1.49
CA MET A 166 -1.80 -8.25 0.74
C MET A 166 -1.25 -7.07 1.53
N MET A 167 0.04 -6.86 1.43
CA MET A 167 0.75 -5.79 2.13
C MET A 167 1.69 -5.09 1.17
N TYR A 168 1.78 -3.77 1.31
CA TYR A 168 2.82 -2.96 0.67
C TYR A 168 3.72 -2.38 1.75
N HIS A 169 5.02 -2.59 1.60
CA HIS A 169 6.06 -2.08 2.48
C HIS A 169 6.80 -0.98 1.75
N VAL A 170 6.90 0.17 2.36
CA VAL A 170 7.54 1.34 1.76
C VAL A 170 8.83 1.63 2.48
N ALA A 171 9.88 1.83 1.71
CA ALA A 171 11.23 2.15 2.15
C ALA A 171 11.76 3.38 1.40
N SER A 172 12.70 4.10 2.01
CA SER A 172 13.55 5.00 1.23
C SER A 172 14.46 4.21 0.29
N PRO A 173 15.05 4.82 -0.74
CA PRO A 173 16.02 4.14 -1.60
C PRO A 173 17.18 3.51 -0.82
N GLU A 174 17.68 4.18 0.22
CA GLU A 174 18.74 3.67 1.10
C GLU A 174 18.23 2.52 1.99
N GLY A 175 16.99 2.64 2.49
CA GLY A 175 16.35 1.62 3.32
C GLY A 175 16.06 0.34 2.56
N ALA A 176 15.77 0.42 1.27
CA ALA A 176 15.40 -0.73 0.44
C ALA A 176 16.48 -1.81 0.41
N ALA A 177 17.75 -1.43 0.26
CA ALA A 177 18.87 -2.38 0.27
C ALA A 177 19.00 -3.09 1.64
N SER A 178 18.87 -2.34 2.74
CA SER A 178 18.90 -2.88 4.10
C SER A 178 17.75 -3.85 4.36
N PHE A 179 16.56 -3.53 3.86
CA PHE A 179 15.39 -4.38 3.94
C PHE A 179 15.57 -5.70 3.18
N GLU A 180 16.04 -5.65 1.95
CA GLU A 180 16.27 -6.86 1.14
C GLU A 180 17.30 -7.79 1.78
N ASP A 181 18.41 -7.23 2.26
CA ASP A 181 19.45 -8.01 2.94
C ASP A 181 18.93 -8.67 4.23
N ALA A 182 18.17 -7.91 5.02
CA ALA A 182 17.55 -8.44 6.24
C ALA A 182 16.50 -9.52 5.91
N TRP A 183 15.68 -9.32 4.87
CA TRP A 183 14.70 -10.30 4.44
C TRP A 183 15.34 -11.62 4.02
N LEU A 184 16.39 -11.57 3.22
CA LEU A 184 17.10 -12.76 2.73
C LEU A 184 17.94 -13.42 3.84
N GLY A 185 18.41 -12.66 4.84
CA GLY A 185 19.23 -13.15 5.94
C GLY A 185 18.47 -13.90 7.04
N VAL A 186 17.14 -13.75 7.13
CA VAL A 186 16.35 -14.46 8.14
C VAL A 186 16.10 -15.90 7.70
N THR A 187 16.73 -16.86 8.39
CA THR A 187 16.72 -18.30 8.04
C THR A 187 15.84 -19.15 8.92
N GLU A 188 14.91 -18.59 9.69
CA GLU A 188 14.04 -19.40 10.55
C GLU A 188 12.92 -20.10 9.74
N GLY A 189 13.04 -21.41 9.58
CA GLY A 189 11.96 -22.30 9.17
C GLY A 189 11.66 -22.41 7.66
N GLY A 190 12.47 -21.86 6.80
CA GLY A 190 12.32 -21.96 5.34
C GLY A 190 13.03 -20.82 4.62
N SER A 191 13.58 -21.10 3.44
CA SER A 191 14.28 -20.07 2.66
C SER A 191 13.29 -18.96 2.23
N ARG A 192 13.51 -17.74 2.69
CA ARG A 192 12.85 -16.55 2.16
C ARG A 192 13.36 -16.27 0.74
N ARG A 193 12.52 -15.73 -0.10
CA ARG A 193 12.82 -15.50 -1.52
C ARG A 193 12.39 -14.12 -1.96
N ARG A 194 13.00 -13.64 -3.06
CA ARG A 194 12.39 -12.66 -3.93
C ARG A 194 11.43 -13.39 -4.85
N ALA A 195 10.27 -12.82 -5.13
CA ALA A 195 9.37 -13.28 -6.18
C ALA A 195 9.26 -12.19 -7.25
N GLY A 196 9.01 -12.61 -8.48
CA GLY A 196 8.74 -11.70 -9.57
C GLY A 196 7.26 -11.31 -9.63
N ILE A 197 6.98 -10.20 -10.31
CA ILE A 197 5.61 -9.82 -10.66
C ILE A 197 5.17 -10.75 -11.78
N LEU A 198 4.12 -11.53 -11.55
CA LEU A 198 3.43 -12.23 -12.63
C LEU A 198 2.56 -11.19 -13.35
N ALA A 199 2.90 -10.92 -14.60
CA ALA A 199 2.14 -10.06 -15.49
C ALA A 199 0.87 -10.78 -16.00
#